data_e1281b7e9af3ec50c4d054ff05437679
#
_entry.id   e1281b7e9af3ec50c4d054ff05437679
#
_cell.length_a   1.000
_cell.length_b   1.000
_cell.length_c   1.000
_cell.angle_alpha   90.00
_cell.angle_beta   90.00
_cell.angle_gamma   90.00
#
_symmetry.space_group_name_H-M   'P 1'
#
loop_
_entity.id
_entity.type
_entity.pdbx_description
1 polymer ?
#
loop_
_entity_poly.entity_id
_entity_poly.type
_entity_poly.pdbx_seq_one_letter_code
_entity_poly.pdbx_strand_id
1 'polypeptide(L)'
;MTVETTSFDPSRRAFLVGTCGVAALAAGGFGTALLADDAWAAKGIKRRKNGKVVVRVDKVPALTSDPSRVLLGTVKGTPVAVVREGDTYTALNLRCTHQGATVEGTSDGWSCPLHGSKFALDGDREAGPAQTPLKEYPSRWRRKKRRLIVG
;
A
#
# COMPACT_ATOMS: atom_id res chain seq x y z
N MET A 1 -45.75 34.63 -34.72
CA MET A 1 -44.79 33.66 -34.19
C MET A 1 -43.42 34.25 -34.40
N THR A 2 -42.93 34.96 -33.43
CA THR A 2 -41.64 35.66 -33.47
C THR A 2 -40.62 34.84 -32.71
N VAL A 3 -39.56 34.42 -33.40
CA VAL A 3 -38.44 33.69 -32.83
C VAL A 3 -37.44 34.71 -32.30
N GLU A 4 -37.26 34.78 -30.98
CA GLU A 4 -36.19 35.57 -30.36
C GLU A 4 -34.88 34.82 -30.46
N THR A 5 -33.94 35.38 -31.20
CA THR A 5 -32.54 34.96 -31.23
C THR A 5 -31.81 35.62 -30.07
N THR A 6 -31.49 34.85 -29.05
CA THR A 6 -30.59 35.31 -27.98
C THR A 6 -29.16 35.36 -28.47
N SER A 7 -28.65 36.57 -28.55
CA SER A 7 -27.27 36.94 -28.86
C SER A 7 -26.35 36.44 -27.77
N PHE A 8 -25.32 35.67 -28.15
CA PHE A 8 -24.23 35.22 -27.28
C PHE A 8 -23.16 36.31 -27.24
N ASP A 9 -22.97 36.93 -26.08
CA ASP A 9 -21.95 37.95 -25.85
C ASP A 9 -20.63 37.28 -25.39
N PRO A 10 -19.49 37.36 -26.15
CA PRO A 10 -18.24 36.73 -25.79
C PRO A 10 -17.26 37.75 -25.16
N SER A 11 -17.64 38.46 -24.13
CA SER A 11 -16.71 39.39 -23.49
C SER A 11 -16.84 39.41 -21.96
N ARG A 12 -16.34 38.40 -21.31
CA ARG A 12 -15.80 38.51 -19.94
C ARG A 12 -14.75 37.43 -19.69
N ARG A 13 -13.51 37.72 -20.06
CA ARG A 13 -12.36 37.01 -19.52
C ARG A 13 -12.21 37.37 -18.03
N ALA A 14 -12.88 36.61 -17.16
CA ALA A 14 -12.57 36.61 -15.76
C ALA A 14 -11.50 35.51 -15.52
N PHE A 15 -10.26 35.95 -15.45
CA PHE A 15 -9.17 35.12 -14.89
C PHE A 15 -9.42 34.97 -13.40
N LEU A 16 -10.09 33.89 -13.02
CA LEU A 16 -10.08 33.44 -11.64
C LEU A 16 -8.85 32.54 -11.46
N VAL A 17 -7.77 33.10 -10.97
CA VAL A 17 -6.73 32.38 -10.30
C VAL A 17 -7.34 31.83 -9.01
N GLY A 18 -7.95 30.64 -9.12
CA GLY A 18 -8.46 29.87 -8.00
C GLY A 18 -7.32 29.05 -7.44
N THR A 19 -6.86 29.41 -6.26
CA THR A 19 -6.09 28.54 -5.38
C THR A 19 -6.80 27.20 -5.27
N CYS A 20 -6.20 26.13 -5.82
CA CYS A 20 -6.65 24.76 -5.60
C CYS A 20 -6.45 24.39 -4.12
N GLY A 21 -7.44 24.71 -3.31
CA GLY A 21 -7.63 24.07 -2.03
C GLY A 21 -8.09 22.63 -2.32
N VAL A 22 -7.21 21.67 -2.09
CA VAL A 22 -7.57 20.24 -2.12
C VAL A 22 -8.47 19.98 -0.93
N ALA A 23 -9.78 20.09 -1.12
CA ALA A 23 -10.76 19.55 -0.19
C ALA A 23 -10.72 18.02 -0.33
N ALA A 24 -10.10 17.35 0.62
CA ALA A 24 -10.16 15.90 0.75
C ALA A 24 -11.59 15.50 1.13
N LEU A 25 -12.39 15.12 0.15
CA LEU A 25 -13.66 14.43 0.36
C LEU A 25 -13.35 13.01 0.83
N ALA A 26 -13.47 12.79 2.13
CA ALA A 26 -13.53 11.47 2.72
C ALA A 26 -14.88 10.83 2.36
N ALA A 27 -14.96 10.21 1.19
CA ALA A 27 -16.00 9.27 0.83
C ALA A 27 -15.36 7.91 0.68
N GLY A 28 -15.86 6.92 1.43
CA GLY A 28 -15.35 5.55 1.47
C GLY A 28 -15.11 4.96 0.09
N GLY A 29 -13.84 4.96 -0.29
CA GLY A 29 -13.33 4.37 -1.50
C GLY A 29 -12.09 3.59 -1.10
N PHE A 30 -12.04 2.38 -1.50
CA PHE A 30 -10.90 1.47 -1.42
C PHE A 30 -9.62 2.26 -1.69
N GLY A 31 -8.78 2.38 -0.67
CA GLY A 31 -7.55 3.13 -0.77
C GLY A 31 -6.73 2.65 -1.95
N THR A 32 -6.66 3.50 -2.97
CA THR A 32 -5.66 3.37 -4.00
C THR A 32 -4.33 3.15 -3.29
N ALA A 33 -3.74 2.00 -3.56
CA ALA A 33 -2.42 1.67 -3.07
C ALA A 33 -1.53 2.89 -3.24
N LEU A 34 -1.02 3.42 -2.14
CA LEU A 34 0.12 4.30 -2.17
C LEU A 34 1.29 3.47 -2.69
N LEU A 35 1.31 3.35 -4.02
CA LEU A 35 2.46 2.87 -4.75
C LEU A 35 3.48 3.98 -4.66
N ALA A 36 4.60 3.67 -4.12
CA ALA A 36 5.80 4.49 -4.06
C ALA A 36 5.98 5.33 -2.79
N ASP A 37 7.16 5.55 -2.52
CA ASP A 37 7.90 6.46 -1.60
C ASP A 37 7.21 7.01 -0.33
N ASP A 38 5.89 7.19 -0.30
CA ASP A 38 5.17 7.77 0.84
C ASP A 38 4.98 6.81 2.03
N ALA A 39 5.14 5.50 1.85
CA ALA A 39 5.11 4.54 2.97
C ALA A 39 6.23 4.82 3.99
N TRP A 40 7.29 5.51 3.57
CA TRP A 40 8.40 5.92 4.42
C TRP A 40 8.05 7.05 5.37
N ALA A 41 7.05 7.85 5.02
CA ALA A 41 6.55 8.95 5.86
C ALA A 41 5.60 8.45 6.96
N ALA A 42 5.18 7.17 6.94
CA ALA A 42 4.31 6.63 7.96
C ALA A 42 4.97 6.68 9.34
N LYS A 43 4.25 7.26 10.29
CA LYS A 43 4.71 7.35 11.68
C LYS A 43 5.06 5.95 12.20
N GLY A 44 6.32 5.76 12.61
CA GLY A 44 6.79 4.48 13.15
C GLY A 44 7.68 3.66 12.19
N ILE A 45 7.83 4.04 10.92
CA ILE A 45 8.71 3.38 9.96
C ILE A 45 9.97 4.23 9.76
N LYS A 46 11.15 3.62 9.88
CA LYS A 46 12.44 4.30 9.68
C LYS A 46 13.38 3.46 8.82
N ARG A 47 13.82 4.00 7.69
CA ARG A 47 14.88 3.42 6.88
C ARG A 47 16.26 3.75 7.49
N ARG A 48 17.14 2.78 7.55
CA ARG A 48 18.54 2.93 7.97
C ARG A 48 19.45 3.09 6.76
N LYS A 49 20.61 3.74 6.95
CA LYS A 49 21.62 3.93 5.88
C LYS A 49 22.11 2.62 5.26
N ASN A 50 22.07 1.51 6.01
CA ASN A 50 22.42 0.17 5.53
C ASN A 50 21.30 -0.56 4.78
N GLY A 51 20.24 0.15 4.38
CA GLY A 51 19.09 -0.37 3.64
C GLY A 51 18.10 -1.18 4.50
N LYS A 52 18.35 -1.37 5.80
CA LYS A 52 17.38 -2.01 6.69
C LYS A 52 16.25 -1.06 7.05
N VAL A 53 15.07 -1.61 7.26
CA VAL A 53 13.89 -0.87 7.71
C VAL A 53 13.53 -1.28 9.12
N VAL A 54 13.29 -0.32 9.99
CA VAL A 54 12.83 -0.53 11.34
C VAL A 54 11.39 -0.06 11.46
N VAL A 55 10.48 -1.00 11.73
CA VAL A 55 9.07 -0.75 11.94
C VAL A 55 8.77 -0.79 13.44
N ARG A 56 8.29 0.31 13.98
CA ARG A 56 7.77 0.38 15.34
C ARG A 56 6.29 0.07 15.30
N VAL A 57 5.95 -1.19 15.55
CA VAL A 57 4.58 -1.70 15.36
C VAL A 57 3.54 -1.01 16.26
N ASP A 58 3.98 -0.51 17.40
CA ASP A 58 3.15 0.30 18.32
C ASP A 58 2.79 1.69 17.78
N LYS A 59 3.44 2.12 16.70
CA LYS A 59 3.28 3.45 16.11
C LYS A 59 2.75 3.44 14.68
N VAL A 60 2.44 2.27 14.15
CA VAL A 60 1.89 2.09 12.81
C VAL A 60 0.42 1.66 12.93
N PRO A 61 -0.54 2.58 12.74
CA PRO A 61 -1.97 2.27 12.90
C PRO A 61 -2.43 1.11 12.01
N ALA A 62 -1.92 1.03 10.79
CA ALA A 62 -2.24 -0.04 9.85
C ALA A 62 -1.90 -1.46 10.33
N LEU A 63 -1.07 -1.61 11.37
CA LEU A 63 -0.78 -2.91 11.99
C LEU A 63 -1.67 -3.19 13.22
N THR A 64 -2.59 -2.29 13.54
CA THR A 64 -3.55 -2.44 14.65
C THR A 64 -5.00 -2.54 14.16
N SER A 65 -5.25 -2.30 12.87
CA SER A 65 -6.55 -2.44 12.18
C SER A 65 -6.57 -3.69 11.31
N ASP A 66 -7.75 -4.16 10.93
CA ASP A 66 -7.93 -5.24 9.96
C ASP A 66 -8.11 -4.68 8.54
N PRO A 67 -7.45 -5.28 7.55
CA PRO A 67 -6.38 -6.28 7.60
C PRO A 67 -5.07 -5.68 8.13
N SER A 68 -4.44 -6.36 9.08
CA SER A 68 -3.24 -5.88 9.79
C SER A 68 -1.99 -5.96 8.93
N ARG A 69 -1.83 -5.04 7.98
CA ARG A 69 -0.68 -4.99 7.08
C ARG A 69 -0.20 -3.58 6.80
N VAL A 70 1.06 -3.46 6.44
CA VAL A 70 1.66 -2.21 5.95
C VAL A 70 2.65 -2.49 4.82
N LEU A 71 2.54 -1.77 3.73
CA LEU A 71 3.50 -1.82 2.64
C LEU A 71 4.75 -1.03 3.02
N LEU A 72 5.92 -1.63 2.91
CA LEU A 72 7.21 -0.96 3.14
C LEU A 72 7.80 -0.39 1.85
N GLY A 73 7.12 -0.56 0.70
CA GLY A 73 7.72 -0.28 -0.59
C GLY A 73 8.90 -1.21 -0.88
N THR A 74 9.94 -0.70 -1.54
CA THR A 74 11.10 -1.52 -1.94
C THR A 74 12.19 -1.51 -0.87
N VAL A 75 12.55 -2.68 -0.37
CA VAL A 75 13.67 -2.90 0.57
C VAL A 75 14.75 -3.68 -0.17
N LYS A 76 15.90 -3.04 -0.42
CA LYS A 76 17.01 -3.63 -1.20
C LYS A 76 16.56 -4.26 -2.54
N GLY A 77 15.74 -3.54 -3.31
CA GLY A 77 15.24 -3.99 -4.61
C GLY A 77 14.06 -4.98 -4.58
N THR A 78 13.55 -5.32 -3.42
CA THR A 78 12.42 -6.24 -3.25
C THR A 78 11.20 -5.51 -2.69
N PRO A 79 10.00 -5.64 -3.30
CA PRO A 79 8.78 -5.12 -2.71
C PRO A 79 8.43 -5.94 -1.46
N VAL A 80 8.20 -5.26 -0.34
CA VAL A 80 8.02 -5.90 0.97
C VAL A 80 6.81 -5.33 1.68
N ALA A 81 6.02 -6.19 2.30
CA ALA A 81 5.00 -5.81 3.27
C ALA A 81 5.31 -6.42 4.64
N VAL A 82 4.79 -5.79 5.67
CA VAL A 82 4.71 -6.37 7.00
C VAL A 82 3.27 -6.70 7.29
N VAL A 83 3.04 -7.92 7.76
CA VAL A 83 1.74 -8.41 8.21
C VAL A 83 1.81 -8.76 9.69
N ARG A 84 0.66 -8.69 10.35
CA ARG A 84 0.51 -9.10 11.74
C ARG A 84 -0.37 -10.33 11.82
N GLU A 85 0.05 -11.30 12.62
CA GLU A 85 -0.71 -12.49 12.99
C GLU A 85 -0.69 -12.61 14.51
N GLY A 86 -1.81 -12.32 15.12
CA GLY A 86 -1.88 -12.27 16.59
C GLY A 86 -0.82 -11.34 17.18
N ASP A 87 0.16 -11.90 17.89
CA ASP A 87 1.26 -11.16 18.52
C ASP A 87 2.56 -11.18 17.71
N THR A 88 2.55 -11.80 16.53
CA THR A 88 3.71 -11.96 15.65
C THR A 88 3.65 -11.01 14.48
N TYR A 89 4.80 -10.62 13.98
CA TYR A 89 4.94 -9.74 12.82
C TYR A 89 5.94 -10.35 11.84
N THR A 90 5.49 -10.58 10.62
CA THR A 90 6.28 -11.18 9.55
C THR A 90 6.44 -10.19 8.40
N ALA A 91 7.58 -10.20 7.75
CA ALA A 91 7.80 -9.46 6.52
C ALA A 91 7.66 -10.41 5.34
N LEU A 92 6.85 -10.05 4.36
CA LEU A 92 6.61 -10.83 3.14
C LEU A 92 7.29 -10.17 1.96
N ASN A 93 7.93 -10.99 1.12
CA ASN A 93 8.34 -10.61 -0.21
C ASN A 93 7.12 -10.65 -1.14
N LEU A 94 6.75 -9.50 -1.65
CA LEU A 94 5.57 -9.36 -2.52
C LEU A 94 5.81 -9.76 -3.98
N ARG A 95 6.86 -10.53 -4.28
CA ARG A 95 7.03 -11.12 -5.61
C ARG A 95 6.27 -12.43 -5.70
N CYS A 96 5.31 -12.47 -6.64
CA CYS A 96 4.53 -13.68 -6.94
C CYS A 96 5.45 -14.87 -7.23
N THR A 97 5.19 -15.98 -6.57
CA THR A 97 6.00 -17.20 -6.71
C THR A 97 5.81 -17.95 -8.02
N HIS A 98 4.86 -17.49 -8.87
CA HIS A 98 4.71 -18.00 -10.24
C HIS A 98 5.77 -17.41 -11.17
N GLN A 99 5.79 -16.08 -11.37
CA GLN A 99 6.69 -15.41 -12.35
C GLN A 99 7.29 -14.09 -11.82
N GLY A 100 7.30 -13.88 -10.51
CA GLY A 100 7.99 -12.75 -9.89
C GLY A 100 7.33 -11.38 -10.02
N ALA A 101 6.12 -11.28 -10.57
CA ALA A 101 5.35 -10.03 -10.57
C ALA A 101 5.05 -9.58 -9.15
N THR A 102 4.95 -8.28 -8.92
CA THR A 102 4.54 -7.75 -7.62
C THR A 102 3.06 -8.03 -7.40
N VAL A 103 2.72 -8.67 -6.28
CA VAL A 103 1.33 -8.88 -5.87
C VAL A 103 0.77 -7.62 -5.23
N GLU A 104 -0.53 -7.42 -5.38
CA GLU A 104 -1.29 -6.30 -4.84
C GLU A 104 -2.13 -6.76 -3.65
N GLY A 105 -2.35 -5.84 -2.70
CA GLY A 105 -3.20 -6.12 -1.55
C GLY A 105 -4.68 -6.12 -1.92
N THR A 106 -5.42 -7.12 -1.46
CA THR A 106 -6.89 -7.22 -1.53
C THR A 106 -7.52 -6.93 -0.17
N SER A 107 -8.82 -7.08 0.00
CA SER A 107 -9.49 -6.94 1.30
C SER A 107 -8.93 -7.89 2.37
N ASP A 108 -8.58 -9.10 1.99
CA ASP A 108 -8.30 -10.27 2.83
C ASP A 108 -6.90 -10.88 2.64
N GLY A 109 -6.18 -10.46 1.59
CA GLY A 109 -4.86 -11.03 1.30
C GLY A 109 -4.15 -10.32 0.17
N TRP A 110 -3.64 -11.09 -0.81
CA TRP A 110 -2.85 -10.61 -1.93
C TRP A 110 -3.28 -11.26 -3.23
N SER A 111 -3.25 -10.51 -4.32
CA SER A 111 -3.53 -11.01 -5.67
C SER A 111 -2.42 -10.64 -6.64
N CYS A 112 -2.08 -11.57 -7.52
CA CYS A 112 -1.13 -11.31 -8.60
C CYS A 112 -1.87 -10.79 -9.83
N PRO A 113 -1.59 -9.56 -10.31
CA PRO A 113 -2.31 -8.98 -11.45
C PRO A 113 -2.03 -9.65 -12.78
N LEU A 114 -0.91 -10.39 -12.91
CA LEU A 114 -0.57 -11.03 -14.19
C LEU A 114 -1.40 -12.28 -14.49
N HIS A 115 -1.53 -13.20 -13.52
CA HIS A 115 -2.16 -14.51 -13.75
C HIS A 115 -3.13 -14.92 -12.65
N GLY A 116 -3.56 -13.97 -11.80
CA GLY A 116 -4.62 -14.20 -10.83
C GLY A 116 -4.27 -15.13 -9.67
N SER A 117 -2.97 -15.38 -9.38
CA SER A 117 -2.62 -16.12 -8.17
C SER A 117 -3.06 -15.36 -6.94
N LYS A 118 -3.68 -16.05 -5.98
CA LYS A 118 -4.17 -15.48 -4.73
C LYS A 118 -3.41 -16.06 -3.54
N PHE A 119 -3.17 -15.19 -2.57
CA PHE A 119 -2.49 -15.55 -1.32
C PHE A 119 -3.23 -14.90 -0.15
N ALA A 120 -3.31 -15.60 0.94
CA ALA A 120 -3.85 -15.12 2.21
C ALA A 120 -2.99 -13.97 2.77
N LEU A 121 -3.46 -13.33 3.83
CA LEU A 121 -2.75 -12.19 4.44
C LEU A 121 -1.33 -12.55 4.90
N ASP A 122 -1.15 -13.76 5.47
CA ASP A 122 0.13 -14.32 5.92
C ASP A 122 1.07 -14.73 4.76
N GLY A 123 0.55 -14.74 3.53
CA GLY A 123 1.27 -15.14 2.33
C GLY A 123 1.02 -16.58 1.90
N ASP A 124 0.22 -17.34 2.60
CA ASP A 124 -0.14 -18.71 2.20
C ASP A 124 -0.87 -18.73 0.86
N ARG A 125 -0.56 -19.73 0.05
CA ARG A 125 -1.13 -19.87 -1.28
C ARG A 125 -2.59 -20.34 -1.19
N GLU A 126 -3.50 -19.60 -1.80
CA GLU A 126 -4.91 -19.95 -1.89
C GLU A 126 -5.31 -20.50 -3.26
N ALA A 127 -4.97 -19.78 -4.33
CA ALA A 127 -5.42 -20.11 -5.68
C ALA A 127 -4.45 -19.63 -6.78
N GLY A 128 -4.72 -20.11 -7.99
CA GLY A 128 -4.04 -19.69 -9.21
C GLY A 128 -2.79 -20.51 -9.55
N PRO A 129 -1.99 -20.07 -10.55
CA PRO A 129 -0.86 -20.84 -11.06
C PRO A 129 0.38 -20.86 -10.17
N ALA A 130 0.49 -20.00 -9.17
CA ALA A 130 1.56 -20.11 -8.16
C ALA A 130 1.46 -21.46 -7.44
N GLN A 131 2.61 -22.11 -7.21
CA GLN A 131 2.65 -23.43 -6.59
C GLN A 131 3.06 -23.39 -5.10
N THR A 132 3.62 -22.25 -4.66
CA THR A 132 4.14 -22.08 -3.30
C THR A 132 3.65 -20.78 -2.69
N PRO A 133 3.61 -20.65 -1.36
CA PRO A 133 3.29 -19.39 -0.68
C PRO A 133 4.26 -18.26 -1.06
N LEU A 134 3.90 -17.03 -0.72
CA LEU A 134 4.83 -15.90 -0.78
C LEU A 134 6.01 -16.18 0.15
N LYS A 135 7.19 -15.78 -0.29
CA LYS A 135 8.40 -15.98 0.52
C LYS A 135 8.45 -14.97 1.65
N GLU A 136 8.84 -15.41 2.83
CA GLU A 136 9.19 -14.48 3.89
C GLU A 136 10.43 -13.66 3.50
N TYR A 137 10.39 -12.38 3.86
CA TYR A 137 11.55 -11.51 3.70
C TYR A 137 12.35 -11.47 5.00
N PRO A 138 13.71 -11.51 4.95
CA PRO A 138 14.52 -11.54 6.13
C PRO A 138 14.16 -10.45 7.13
N SER A 139 13.70 -10.85 8.31
CA SER A 139 13.24 -9.92 9.33
C SER A 139 13.55 -10.47 10.74
N ARG A 140 13.56 -9.58 11.72
CA ARG A 140 13.78 -9.93 13.12
C ARG A 140 12.81 -9.17 14.02
N TRP A 141 11.88 -9.90 14.62
CA TRP A 141 10.97 -9.36 15.62
C TRP A 141 11.64 -9.18 16.99
N ARG A 142 11.54 -8.01 17.55
CA ARG A 142 12.05 -7.63 18.87
C ARG A 142 10.89 -7.32 19.81
N ARG A 143 10.27 -8.36 20.40
CA ARG A 143 9.06 -8.24 21.23
C ARG A 143 9.18 -7.18 22.33
N LYS A 144 10.25 -7.25 23.16
CA LYS A 144 10.46 -6.26 24.25
C LYS A 144 10.56 -4.80 23.77
N LYS A 145 11.02 -4.56 22.55
CA LYS A 145 11.17 -3.22 21.97
C LYS A 145 10.05 -2.85 21.02
N ARG A 146 9.08 -3.72 20.80
CA ARG A 146 7.97 -3.59 19.83
C ARG A 146 8.45 -3.11 18.46
N ARG A 147 9.52 -3.74 17.95
CA ARG A 147 10.15 -3.38 16.69
C ARG A 147 10.42 -4.59 15.82
N LEU A 148 10.01 -4.50 14.55
CA LEU A 148 10.45 -5.40 13.50
C LEU A 148 11.58 -4.75 12.74
N ILE A 149 12.68 -5.48 12.53
CA ILE A 149 13.83 -5.08 11.73
C ILE A 149 13.77 -5.91 10.46
N VAL A 150 13.69 -5.27 9.31
CA VAL A 150 13.53 -5.88 7.99
C VAL A 150 14.78 -5.64 7.16
N GLY A 151 15.35 -6.69 6.57
CA GLY A 151 16.54 -6.67 5.69
C GLY A 151 17.90 -6.90 6.35
#